data_4d1303c85ebfecd12fbea4d5e5992e03
#
_entry.id   4d1303c85ebfecd12fbea4d5e5992e03
#
_cell.length_a   1.000
_cell.length_b   1.000
_cell.length_c   1.000
_cell.angle_alpha   90.00
_cell.angle_beta   90.00
_cell.angle_gamma   90.00
#
_symmetry.space_group_name_H-M   'P 1'
#
loop_
_entity.id
_entity.type
_entity.pdbx_description
1 polymer ?
#
loop_
_entity_poly.entity_id
_entity_poly.type
_entity_poly.pdbx_seq_one_letter_code
_entity_poly.pdbx_strand_id
1 'polypeptide(L)'
;MRLDSSTVRLYNCHFESYNISLSGLVKKAGEEGLVEETGQKMRRSITERPKQVAQVMRDVDAAPVRSLVLGDFNDNPLSYTCFRLLRGRKDTFVKAGKGFGATYRSLWPLLRIDYILYPQDLTAVSYKVEKVKYSDHYPIIATYYESGRNTR
;
A
#
# COMPACT_ATOMS: atom_id res chain seq x y z
N MET A 1 -0.98 18.94 0.42
CA MET A 1 -0.03 19.15 1.52
C MET A 1 1.05 20.11 1.06
N ARG A 2 1.44 21.08 1.89
CA ARG A 2 2.60 21.96 1.63
C ARG A 2 3.78 21.48 2.47
N LEU A 3 4.94 21.36 1.84
CA LEU A 3 6.21 21.13 2.50
C LEU A 3 7.06 22.39 2.25
N ASP A 4 7.25 23.21 3.28
CA ASP A 4 7.94 24.51 3.20
C ASP A 4 7.45 25.36 2.01
N SER A 5 8.22 25.43 0.92
CA SER A 5 7.91 26.17 -0.31
C SER A 5 7.31 25.31 -1.42
N SER A 6 7.16 24.00 -1.23
CA SER A 6 6.72 23.08 -2.28
C SER A 6 5.37 22.45 -1.98
N THR A 7 4.62 22.15 -3.06
CA THR A 7 3.35 21.42 -2.98
C THR A 7 3.59 19.95 -3.30
N VAL A 8 2.99 19.06 -2.51
CA VAL A 8 3.01 17.62 -2.73
C VAL A 8 1.57 17.13 -2.83
N ARG A 9 1.29 16.31 -3.84
CA ARG A 9 0.00 15.63 -3.99
C ARG A 9 0.04 14.28 -3.29
N LEU A 10 -1.02 13.96 -2.57
CA LEU A 10 -1.20 12.67 -1.91
C LEU A 10 -2.32 11.91 -2.61
N TYR A 11 -2.01 10.69 -3.05
CA TYR A 11 -2.97 9.71 -3.55
C TYR A 11 -3.19 8.68 -2.47
N ASN A 12 -4.31 8.78 -1.75
CA ASN A 12 -4.70 7.78 -0.75
C ASN A 12 -5.57 6.74 -1.46
N CYS A 13 -5.03 5.53 -1.60
CA CYS A 13 -5.62 4.46 -2.38
C CYS A 13 -6.15 3.35 -1.46
N HIS A 14 -7.29 2.77 -1.84
CA HIS A 14 -7.78 1.52 -1.30
C HIS A 14 -8.22 0.67 -2.50
N PHE A 15 -7.36 -0.26 -2.92
CA PHE A 15 -7.63 -1.08 -4.10
C PHE A 15 -8.52 -2.27 -3.79
N GLU A 16 -9.11 -2.85 -4.84
CA GLU A 16 -10.01 -4.00 -4.73
C GLU A 16 -9.37 -5.13 -3.91
N SER A 17 -10.08 -5.55 -2.87
CA SER A 17 -9.67 -6.63 -1.98
C SER A 17 -10.08 -7.99 -2.53
N TYR A 18 -9.37 -9.04 -2.13
CA TYR A 18 -9.85 -10.41 -2.34
C TYR A 18 -11.14 -10.71 -1.58
N ASN A 19 -11.48 -9.90 -0.55
CA ASN A 19 -12.65 -10.10 0.32
C ASN A 19 -12.76 -11.54 0.88
N ILE A 20 -11.60 -12.15 1.13
CA ILE A 20 -11.49 -13.52 1.65
C ILE A 20 -11.10 -13.41 3.12
N SER A 21 -12.05 -13.70 3.99
CA SER A 21 -11.77 -13.83 5.43
C SER A 21 -11.24 -15.21 5.75
N LEU A 22 -10.04 -15.30 6.31
CA LEU A 22 -9.47 -16.58 6.77
C LEU A 22 -10.36 -17.27 7.81
N SER A 23 -10.95 -16.51 8.73
CA SER A 23 -11.92 -17.03 9.69
C SER A 23 -13.19 -17.53 9.01
N GLY A 24 -13.62 -16.87 7.93
CA GLY A 24 -14.73 -17.30 7.08
C GLY A 24 -14.40 -18.60 6.35
N LEU A 25 -13.20 -18.74 5.79
CA LEU A 25 -12.75 -19.95 5.11
C LEU A 25 -12.73 -21.15 6.08
N VAL A 26 -12.18 -20.95 7.28
CA VAL A 26 -12.10 -22.03 8.29
C VAL A 26 -13.49 -22.43 8.77
N LYS A 27 -14.41 -21.47 9.01
CA LYS A 27 -15.80 -21.76 9.45
C LYS A 27 -16.63 -22.44 8.38
N LYS A 28 -16.41 -22.12 7.12
CA LYS A 28 -17.15 -22.65 5.97
C LYS A 28 -16.42 -23.80 5.27
N ALA A 29 -15.32 -24.27 5.82
CA ALA A 29 -14.57 -25.39 5.25
C ALA A 29 -15.48 -26.63 5.17
N GLY A 30 -15.80 -27.06 3.94
CA GLY A 30 -16.71 -28.15 3.65
C GLY A 30 -18.11 -27.73 3.15
N GLU A 31 -18.43 -26.43 3.09
CA GLU A 31 -19.67 -25.97 2.44
C GLU A 31 -19.54 -26.04 0.92
N GLU A 32 -20.58 -26.57 0.24
CA GLU A 32 -20.66 -26.52 -1.22
C GLU A 32 -20.72 -25.07 -1.70
N GLY A 33 -19.96 -24.75 -2.76
CA GLY A 33 -19.92 -23.41 -3.35
C GLY A 33 -18.84 -22.48 -2.78
N LEU A 34 -18.19 -22.78 -1.65
CA LEU A 34 -17.14 -21.93 -1.06
C LEU A 34 -15.96 -21.71 -2.03
N VAL A 35 -15.56 -22.75 -2.76
CA VAL A 35 -14.46 -22.69 -3.73
C VAL A 35 -14.82 -21.77 -4.89
N GLU A 36 -16.06 -21.84 -5.37
CA GLU A 36 -16.54 -21.02 -6.48
C GLU A 36 -16.69 -19.55 -6.06
N GLU A 37 -17.28 -19.24 -4.90
CA GLU A 37 -17.40 -17.90 -4.35
C GLU A 37 -16.01 -17.26 -4.16
N THR A 38 -15.08 -18.00 -3.57
CA THR A 38 -13.70 -17.55 -3.37
C THR A 38 -12.99 -17.31 -4.69
N GLY A 39 -13.18 -18.21 -5.66
CA GLY A 39 -12.63 -18.07 -7.00
C GLY A 39 -13.16 -16.84 -7.75
N GLN A 40 -14.46 -16.55 -7.64
CA GLN A 40 -15.07 -15.34 -8.23
C GLN A 40 -14.51 -14.05 -7.62
N LYS A 41 -14.38 -13.98 -6.29
CA LYS A 41 -13.79 -12.84 -5.58
C LYS A 41 -12.33 -12.61 -6.00
N MET A 42 -11.56 -13.69 -6.09
CA MET A 42 -10.17 -13.63 -6.55
C MET A 42 -10.07 -13.15 -8.00
N ARG A 43 -10.89 -13.69 -8.92
CA ARG A 43 -10.94 -13.26 -10.33
C ARG A 43 -11.28 -11.79 -10.45
N ARG A 44 -12.28 -11.30 -9.70
CA ARG A 44 -12.66 -9.89 -9.66
C ARG A 44 -11.48 -9.02 -9.24
N SER A 45 -10.81 -9.36 -8.15
CA SER A 45 -9.67 -8.61 -7.65
C SER A 45 -8.51 -8.57 -8.67
N ILE A 46 -8.19 -9.71 -9.29
CA ILE A 46 -7.16 -9.80 -10.34
C ILE A 46 -7.50 -8.94 -11.56
N THR A 47 -8.78 -8.77 -11.88
CA THR A 47 -9.24 -8.01 -13.05
C THR A 47 -9.37 -6.51 -12.75
N GLU A 48 -9.93 -6.14 -11.60
CA GLU A 48 -10.25 -4.73 -11.29
C GLU A 48 -9.06 -3.96 -10.74
N ARG A 49 -8.23 -4.58 -9.92
CA ARG A 49 -7.08 -3.90 -9.31
C ARG A 49 -6.08 -3.34 -10.36
N PRO A 50 -5.71 -4.06 -11.44
CA PRO A 50 -4.87 -3.49 -12.49
C PRO A 50 -5.47 -2.25 -13.17
N LYS A 51 -6.80 -2.18 -13.33
CA LYS A 51 -7.48 -1.01 -13.88
C LYS A 51 -7.39 0.18 -12.94
N GLN A 52 -7.61 -0.04 -11.64
CA GLN A 52 -7.48 0.99 -10.59
C GLN A 52 -6.04 1.51 -10.53
N VAL A 53 -5.05 0.62 -10.56
CA VAL A 53 -3.62 0.98 -10.61
C VAL A 53 -3.31 1.81 -11.85
N ALA A 54 -3.80 1.40 -13.02
CA ALA A 54 -3.60 2.14 -14.26
C ALA A 54 -4.21 3.55 -14.22
N GLN A 55 -5.37 3.71 -13.57
CA GLN A 55 -5.99 5.02 -13.37
C GLN A 55 -5.12 5.90 -12.48
N VAL A 56 -4.72 5.42 -11.31
CA VAL A 56 -3.85 6.15 -10.39
C VAL A 56 -2.54 6.56 -11.09
N MET A 57 -1.93 5.65 -11.86
CA MET A 57 -0.69 5.94 -12.57
C MET A 57 -0.86 7.04 -13.61
N ARG A 58 -1.97 7.06 -14.37
CA ARG A 58 -2.26 8.15 -15.32
C ARG A 58 -2.36 9.50 -14.61
N ASP A 59 -3.07 9.55 -13.48
CA ASP A 59 -3.26 10.78 -12.72
C ASP A 59 -1.94 11.26 -12.10
N VAL A 60 -1.13 10.34 -11.61
CA VAL A 60 0.19 10.65 -11.04
C VAL A 60 1.17 11.14 -12.11
N ASP A 61 1.20 10.48 -13.27
CA ASP A 61 2.10 10.84 -14.38
C ASP A 61 1.70 12.19 -15.03
N ALA A 62 0.40 12.55 -14.98
CA ALA A 62 -0.10 13.85 -15.42
C ALA A 62 0.02 14.96 -14.36
N ALA A 63 0.38 14.63 -13.13
CA ALA A 63 0.43 15.63 -12.05
C ALA A 63 1.59 16.59 -12.25
N PRO A 64 1.37 17.94 -12.17
CA PRO A 64 2.41 18.93 -12.32
C PRO A 64 3.35 19.05 -11.11
N VAL A 65 3.07 18.31 -10.05
CA VAL A 65 3.80 18.33 -8.79
C VAL A 65 4.16 16.90 -8.36
N ARG A 66 5.19 16.78 -7.52
CA ARG A 66 5.59 15.50 -6.94
C ARG A 66 4.43 14.85 -6.19
N SER A 67 4.38 13.52 -6.21
CA SER A 67 3.25 12.76 -5.67
C SER A 67 3.71 11.64 -4.75
N LEU A 68 3.03 11.48 -3.62
CA LEU A 68 3.08 10.27 -2.80
C LEU A 68 1.85 9.42 -3.12
N VAL A 69 2.05 8.11 -3.25
CA VAL A 69 0.97 7.13 -3.40
C VAL A 69 0.98 6.25 -2.15
N LEU A 70 -0.11 6.25 -1.41
CA LEU A 70 -0.19 5.59 -0.12
C LEU A 70 -1.56 4.93 0.09
N GLY A 71 -1.64 4.07 1.10
CA GLY A 71 -2.88 3.41 1.51
C GLY A 71 -2.82 1.89 1.42
N ASP A 72 -3.99 1.27 1.49
CA ASP A 72 -4.15 -0.17 1.38
C ASP A 72 -4.18 -0.60 -0.10
N PHE A 73 -3.14 -1.29 -0.52
CA PHE A 73 -3.05 -1.80 -1.89
C PHE A 73 -3.70 -3.19 -2.05
N ASN A 74 -4.11 -3.80 -0.93
CA ASN A 74 -4.68 -5.15 -0.88
C ASN A 74 -3.85 -6.20 -1.62
N ASP A 75 -2.52 -5.99 -1.67
CA ASP A 75 -1.60 -6.85 -2.40
C ASP A 75 -0.24 -6.92 -1.73
N ASN A 76 0.49 -8.00 -1.97
CA ASN A 76 1.81 -8.22 -1.39
C ASN A 76 2.92 -7.44 -2.13
N PRO A 77 4.12 -7.29 -1.53
CA PRO A 77 5.21 -6.51 -2.13
C PRO A 77 5.73 -7.02 -3.48
N LEU A 78 5.50 -8.30 -3.80
CA LEU A 78 5.96 -8.93 -5.05
C LEU A 78 4.90 -8.92 -6.14
N SER A 79 3.77 -8.27 -5.91
CA SER A 79 2.65 -8.25 -6.83
C SER A 79 2.86 -7.28 -8.01
N TYR A 80 2.05 -7.50 -9.06
CA TYR A 80 1.93 -6.57 -10.18
C TYR A 80 1.56 -5.15 -9.72
N THR A 81 0.65 -5.03 -8.76
CA THR A 81 0.21 -3.76 -8.17
C THR A 81 1.39 -2.98 -7.63
N CYS A 82 2.18 -3.59 -6.73
CA CYS A 82 3.35 -2.95 -6.13
C CYS A 82 4.42 -2.64 -7.17
N PHE A 83 4.70 -3.57 -8.08
CA PHE A 83 5.67 -3.36 -9.16
C PHE A 83 5.31 -2.14 -10.04
N ARG A 84 4.04 -2.00 -10.40
CA ARG A 84 3.57 -0.87 -11.22
C ARG A 84 3.64 0.46 -10.49
N LEU A 85 3.19 0.50 -9.25
CA LEU A 85 3.17 1.73 -8.43
C LEU A 85 4.57 2.17 -7.99
N LEU A 86 5.51 1.24 -7.87
CA LEU A 86 6.93 1.54 -7.57
C LEU A 86 7.67 2.23 -8.72
N ARG A 87 7.15 2.18 -9.95
CA ARG A 87 7.82 2.79 -11.10
C ARG A 87 8.06 4.29 -10.87
N GLY A 88 9.33 4.68 -10.81
CA GLY A 88 9.74 6.05 -10.52
C GLY A 88 9.61 6.49 -9.05
N ARG A 89 9.32 5.54 -8.13
CA ARG A 89 9.13 5.79 -6.70
C ARG A 89 9.98 4.84 -5.86
N LYS A 90 10.06 5.15 -4.57
CA LYS A 90 10.71 4.33 -3.55
C LYS A 90 9.66 3.88 -2.53
N ASP A 91 9.80 2.65 -2.03
CA ASP A 91 9.00 2.16 -0.91
C ASP A 91 9.62 2.63 0.41
N THR A 92 8.82 3.28 1.24
CA THR A 92 9.28 3.83 2.52
C THR A 92 9.74 2.74 3.48
N PHE A 93 9.05 1.61 3.53
CA PHE A 93 9.45 0.49 4.37
C PHE A 93 10.82 -0.05 3.96
N VAL A 94 11.05 -0.24 2.67
CA VAL A 94 12.33 -0.75 2.15
C VAL A 94 13.50 0.18 2.47
N LYS A 95 13.24 1.49 2.57
CA LYS A 95 14.29 2.50 2.82
C LYS A 95 14.51 2.82 4.29
N ALA A 96 13.46 2.83 5.11
CA ALA A 96 13.53 3.29 6.49
C ALA A 96 12.83 2.35 7.49
N GLY A 97 12.25 1.25 7.04
CA GLY A 97 11.59 0.28 7.90
C GLY A 97 12.55 -0.72 8.53
N LYS A 98 12.05 -1.42 9.55
CA LYS A 98 12.74 -2.51 10.24
C LYS A 98 11.79 -3.69 10.45
N GLY A 99 12.34 -4.90 10.49
CA GLY A 99 11.58 -6.13 10.69
C GLY A 99 10.72 -6.51 9.47
N PHE A 100 9.54 -7.07 9.69
CA PHE A 100 8.67 -7.58 8.62
C PHE A 100 7.75 -6.51 8.01
N GLY A 101 7.50 -5.40 8.71
CA GLY A 101 6.65 -4.32 8.23
C GLY A 101 5.17 -4.68 8.03
N ALA A 102 4.72 -5.80 8.59
CA ALA A 102 3.35 -6.28 8.42
C ALA A 102 2.33 -5.26 8.96
N THR A 103 1.32 -4.98 8.17
CA THR A 103 0.28 -4.00 8.48
C THR A 103 -1.08 -4.64 8.72
N TYR A 104 -1.34 -5.84 8.22
CA TYR A 104 -2.58 -6.55 8.44
C TYR A 104 -2.51 -7.45 9.68
N ARG A 105 -3.31 -7.12 10.70
CA ARG A 105 -3.25 -7.73 12.03
C ARG A 105 -3.57 -9.23 12.02
N SER A 106 -4.57 -9.65 11.24
CA SER A 106 -5.03 -11.04 11.24
C SER A 106 -4.00 -12.03 10.69
N LEU A 107 -3.04 -11.56 9.90
CA LEU A 107 -1.93 -12.35 9.35
C LEU A 107 -0.56 -11.82 9.77
N TRP A 108 -0.50 -11.08 10.89
CA TRP A 108 0.78 -10.63 11.43
C TRP A 108 1.64 -11.84 11.86
N PRO A 109 2.96 -11.87 11.59
CA PRO A 109 3.80 -10.80 11.02
C PRO A 109 4.00 -10.89 9.50
N LEU A 110 3.17 -11.60 8.76
CA LEU A 110 3.46 -12.06 7.40
C LEU A 110 2.98 -11.10 6.30
N LEU A 111 1.89 -10.35 6.54
CA LEU A 111 1.24 -9.62 5.46
C LEU A 111 1.38 -8.10 5.60
N ARG A 112 2.14 -7.50 4.67
CA ARG A 112 2.22 -6.07 4.45
C ARG A 112 1.43 -5.74 3.19
N ILE A 113 0.32 -5.03 3.34
CA ILE A 113 -0.57 -4.61 2.24
C ILE A 113 -0.82 -3.11 2.22
N ASP A 114 -0.39 -2.39 3.26
CA ASP A 114 -0.39 -0.94 3.31
C ASP A 114 0.99 -0.39 2.98
N TYR A 115 1.03 0.67 2.19
CA TYR A 115 2.26 1.23 1.64
C TYR A 115 2.27 2.75 1.70
N ILE A 116 3.48 3.31 1.70
CA ILE A 116 3.73 4.70 1.36
C ILE A 116 4.87 4.71 0.34
N LEU A 117 4.54 5.05 -0.90
CA LEU A 117 5.47 5.19 -2.00
C LEU A 117 5.74 6.67 -2.25
N TYR A 118 7.00 7.05 -2.33
CA TYR A 118 7.43 8.44 -2.40
C TYR A 118 8.36 8.71 -3.59
N PRO A 119 8.41 9.96 -4.12
CA PRO A 119 9.20 10.31 -5.29
C PRO A 119 10.72 10.30 -4.98
N GLN A 120 11.54 10.27 -6.04
CA GLN A 120 12.99 10.12 -5.95
C GLN A 120 13.70 11.26 -5.22
N ASP A 121 13.14 12.46 -5.26
CA ASP A 121 13.66 13.71 -4.68
C ASP A 121 13.33 13.90 -3.19
N LEU A 122 12.64 12.93 -2.59
CA LEU A 122 12.48 12.84 -1.15
C LEU A 122 13.38 11.76 -0.57
N THR A 123 13.72 11.91 0.71
CA THR A 123 14.42 10.90 1.51
C THR A 123 13.57 10.52 2.70
N ALA A 124 13.28 9.21 2.84
CA ALA A 124 12.60 8.69 4.01
C ALA A 124 13.58 8.61 5.20
N VAL A 125 13.18 9.20 6.32
CA VAL A 125 13.95 9.25 7.59
C VAL A 125 13.52 8.14 8.52
N SER A 126 12.21 7.92 8.62
CA SER A 126 11.65 6.93 9.52
C SER A 126 10.42 6.26 8.92
N TYR A 127 10.19 5.04 9.36
CA TYR A 127 8.98 4.27 9.09
C TYR A 127 8.63 3.48 10.35
N LYS A 128 7.39 3.57 10.80
CA LYS A 128 6.87 2.85 11.96
C LYS A 128 5.50 2.29 11.66
N VAL A 129 5.30 1.03 12.01
CA VAL A 129 3.97 0.41 12.08
C VAL A 129 3.50 0.52 13.54
N GLU A 130 2.40 1.23 13.78
CA GLU A 130 1.86 1.44 15.12
C GLU A 130 0.86 0.35 15.48
N LYS A 131 1.24 -0.54 16.42
CA LYS A 131 0.43 -1.70 16.81
C LYS A 131 -0.71 -1.31 17.78
N VAL A 132 -1.76 -0.72 17.24
CA VAL A 132 -2.99 -0.37 17.97
C VAL A 132 -4.14 -1.30 17.58
N LYS A 133 -5.11 -1.51 18.49
CA LYS A 133 -6.19 -2.50 18.31
C LYS A 133 -7.52 -1.89 17.84
N TYR A 134 -7.47 -0.73 17.16
CA TYR A 134 -8.69 -0.04 16.70
C TYR A 134 -9.19 -0.51 15.34
N SER A 135 -8.36 -1.22 14.58
CA SER A 135 -8.66 -1.75 13.25
C SER A 135 -7.99 -3.11 13.07
N ASP A 136 -8.33 -3.82 12.03
CA ASP A 136 -7.62 -4.99 11.52
C ASP A 136 -6.37 -4.60 10.72
N HIS A 137 -6.17 -3.31 10.40
CA HIS A 137 -4.95 -2.75 9.89
C HIS A 137 -4.22 -1.91 10.94
N TYR A 138 -2.89 -1.95 10.90
CA TYR A 138 -2.03 -1.11 11.72
C TYR A 138 -1.65 0.16 10.96
N PRO A 139 -1.81 1.36 11.57
CA PRO A 139 -1.38 2.60 10.96
C PRO A 139 0.12 2.62 10.67
N ILE A 140 0.48 3.26 9.57
CA ILE A 140 1.86 3.53 9.19
C ILE A 140 2.16 5.00 9.43
N ILE A 141 3.29 5.28 10.07
CA ILE A 141 3.82 6.62 10.28
C ILE A 141 5.18 6.72 9.59
N ALA A 142 5.37 7.76 8.80
CA ALA A 142 6.64 8.00 8.11
C ALA A 142 7.02 9.47 8.11
N THR A 143 8.33 9.74 8.13
CA THR A 143 8.91 11.09 8.09
C THR A 143 9.83 11.20 6.89
N TYR A 144 9.80 12.36 6.22
CA TYR A 144 10.60 12.65 5.03
C TYR A 144 11.25 14.03 5.13
N TYR A 145 12.38 14.19 4.43
CA TYR A 145 12.94 15.50 4.09
C TYR A 145 13.21 15.61 2.58
N GLU A 146 13.32 16.81 2.07
CA GLU A 146 13.67 17.05 0.67
C GLU A 146 15.16 16.73 0.43
N SER A 147 15.44 15.86 -0.54
CA SER A 147 16.81 15.53 -0.93
C SER A 147 17.42 16.77 -1.61
N GLY A 148 18.49 17.33 -1.04
CA GLY A 148 19.17 18.51 -1.59
C GLY A 148 19.22 19.74 -0.69
N ARG A 149 18.48 19.76 0.43
CA ARG A 149 18.78 20.70 1.51
C ARG A 149 19.84 20.10 2.42
N ASN A 150 21.13 20.41 2.12
CA ASN A 150 22.16 20.30 3.13
C ASN A 150 21.75 21.24 4.30
N THR A 151 21.25 20.68 5.37
CA THR A 151 21.28 21.38 6.67
C THR A 151 22.74 21.54 7.06
N ARG A 152 23.31 22.70 6.72
CA ARG A 152 24.54 23.20 7.32
C ARG A 152 24.27 23.59 8.77
#